data_ea63db87ae931ee007e040f6c7c21dc9
#
_entry.id   ea63db87ae931ee007e040f6c7c21dc9
#
_cell.length_a   1.000
_cell.length_b   1.000
_cell.length_c   1.000
_cell.angle_alpha   90.00
_cell.angle_beta   90.00
_cell.angle_gamma   90.00
#
_symmetry.space_group_name_H-M   'P 1'
#
loop_
_entity.id
_entity.type
_entity.pdbx_description
1 polymer ?
#
loop_
_entity_poly.entity_id
_entity_poly.type
_entity_poly.pdbx_seq_one_letter_code
_entity_poly.pdbx_strand_id
1 'polypeptide(L)'
;VYINNNLSRGTFKRNHEGDYHCTEQELKMMLRDANEAGNDGLLLEYYTMADIDIPTLERFRQMFQNLHPEHQWNSAEHKEFLTNFGGYTRDRRTGKEGLTMAGLLMFGKGLPVRERFDNLRMDYIDKSNLIGDQRYSDRLTYDGTWENNLFNFIRMVIPKLTRDLPHPFSMDGVVRKDDTLQAKAVREAVTNMVIHSDFMVNGVLKVEKYDDRFVLTNPGLLKLPIEQIYKGGESKARNQRMQNMFRMIGYGENLGSGFPLILNAWNEKHWIKPELQEQPELMQVKLTLHIQNDVSYSSSNDPINDPINDPINLTERQKMILRMFSEEKNLSRERLCEKTGLSDATAKREIA
;
A
#
# COMPACT_ATOMS: atom_id res chain seq x y z
N VAL A 1 5.60 -28.93 4.36
CA VAL A 1 5.60 -30.19 5.16
C VAL A 1 7.05 -30.64 5.29
N TYR A 2 7.47 -31.03 6.50
CA TYR A 2 8.80 -31.61 6.65
C TYR A 2 8.73 -33.06 7.16
N ILE A 3 9.64 -33.90 6.66
CA ILE A 3 9.65 -35.35 6.86
C ILE A 3 10.97 -35.74 7.55
N ASN A 4 10.95 -36.81 8.33
CA ASN A 4 12.12 -37.42 8.98
C ASN A 4 12.87 -36.51 9.98
N ASN A 5 12.20 -35.63 10.68
CA ASN A 5 12.79 -34.72 11.68
C ASN A 5 14.05 -33.96 11.18
N ASN A 6 14.24 -33.85 9.85
CA ASN A 6 15.34 -33.13 9.28
C ASN A 6 14.81 -31.90 8.52
N LEU A 7 14.95 -30.74 9.16
CA LEU A 7 14.40 -29.49 8.64
C LEU A 7 15.01 -29.13 7.27
N SER A 8 16.29 -29.33 7.07
CA SER A 8 16.97 -28.92 5.85
C SER A 8 16.78 -29.88 4.66
N ARG A 9 16.65 -31.18 4.94
CA ARG A 9 16.51 -32.21 3.89
C ARG A 9 15.09 -32.76 3.79
N GLY A 10 14.23 -32.47 4.74
CA GLY A 10 12.87 -33.01 4.81
C GLY A 10 11.77 -31.99 4.56
N THR A 11 12.09 -30.72 4.24
CA THR A 11 11.09 -29.71 3.96
C THR A 11 10.78 -29.65 2.48
N PHE A 12 9.48 -29.79 2.17
CA PHE A 12 8.96 -29.78 0.82
C PHE A 12 7.94 -28.65 0.65
N LYS A 13 7.94 -28.02 -0.51
CA LYS A 13 6.88 -27.15 -0.98
C LYS A 13 6.09 -27.83 -2.09
N ARG A 14 4.79 -27.58 -2.14
CA ARG A 14 3.96 -28.03 -3.25
C ARG A 14 3.91 -26.94 -4.31
N ASN A 15 4.25 -27.31 -5.54
CA ASN A 15 3.99 -26.54 -6.73
C ASN A 15 2.93 -27.28 -7.57
N HIS A 16 2.32 -26.63 -8.55
CA HIS A 16 1.22 -27.18 -9.36
C HIS A 16 1.50 -28.61 -9.88
N GLU A 17 2.74 -28.95 -10.13
CA GLU A 17 3.17 -30.22 -10.74
C GLU A 17 3.64 -31.30 -9.73
N GLY A 18 3.83 -30.95 -8.44
CA GLY A 18 4.32 -31.90 -7.44
C GLY A 18 4.92 -31.30 -6.18
N ASP A 19 5.54 -32.17 -5.39
CA ASP A 19 6.24 -31.79 -4.17
C ASP A 19 7.74 -31.68 -4.45
N TYR A 20 8.31 -30.50 -4.19
CA TYR A 20 9.71 -30.17 -4.43
C TYR A 20 10.43 -29.87 -3.13
N HIS A 21 11.67 -30.30 -3.02
CA HIS A 21 12.53 -29.92 -1.91
C HIS A 21 12.69 -28.40 -1.85
N CYS A 22 12.51 -27.84 -0.64
CA CYS A 22 12.85 -26.44 -0.43
C CYS A 22 14.35 -26.21 -0.52
N THR A 23 14.75 -25.15 -1.19
CA THR A 23 16.13 -24.68 -1.14
C THR A 23 16.48 -24.17 0.27
N GLU A 24 17.75 -24.09 0.59
CA GLU A 24 18.20 -23.56 1.87
C GLU A 24 17.73 -22.11 2.09
N GLN A 25 17.67 -21.32 1.03
CA GLN A 25 17.20 -19.94 1.08
C GLN A 25 15.69 -19.86 1.39
N GLU A 26 14.88 -20.69 0.75
CA GLU A 26 13.44 -20.78 1.03
C GLU A 26 13.18 -21.26 2.46
N LEU A 27 13.95 -22.23 2.93
CA LEU A 27 13.84 -22.71 4.32
C LEU A 27 14.17 -21.60 5.32
N LYS A 28 15.26 -20.85 5.11
CA LYS A 28 15.62 -19.70 5.95
C LYS A 28 14.51 -18.64 5.94
N MET A 29 13.89 -18.39 4.79
CA MET A 29 12.75 -17.46 4.68
C MET A 29 11.54 -17.99 5.47
N MET A 30 11.15 -19.24 5.28
CA MET A 30 10.04 -19.86 6.02
C MET A 30 10.21 -19.79 7.54
N LEU A 31 11.43 -20.00 8.03
CA LEU A 31 11.76 -19.90 9.46
C LEU A 31 11.65 -18.46 9.97
N ARG A 32 12.08 -17.47 9.17
CA ARG A 32 11.90 -16.06 9.52
C ARG A 32 10.42 -15.66 9.51
N ASP A 33 9.68 -16.11 8.51
CA ASP A 33 8.26 -15.79 8.36
C ASP A 33 7.36 -16.47 9.40
N ALA A 34 7.82 -17.57 10.01
CA ALA A 34 7.19 -18.21 11.14
C ALA A 34 7.30 -17.40 12.45
N ASN A 35 8.17 -16.39 12.49
CA ASN A 35 8.29 -15.51 13.64
C ASN A 35 7.13 -14.48 13.65
N GLU A 36 6.15 -14.70 14.52
CA GLU A 36 4.97 -13.84 14.66
C GLU A 36 5.30 -12.43 15.17
N ALA A 37 6.40 -12.26 15.89
CA ALA A 37 6.83 -10.96 16.43
C ALA A 37 7.39 -9.99 15.36
N GLY A 38 7.50 -10.44 14.09
CA GLY A 38 8.15 -9.72 13.02
C GLY A 38 9.69 -9.79 13.11
N ASN A 39 10.34 -9.59 11.95
CA ASN A 39 11.80 -9.67 11.88
C ASN A 39 12.47 -8.32 12.15
N ASP A 40 11.76 -7.23 11.97
CA ASP A 40 12.26 -5.86 12.12
C ASP A 40 12.53 -5.44 13.57
N GLY A 41 12.12 -6.28 14.52
CA GLY A 41 12.43 -6.13 15.94
C GLY A 41 13.79 -6.67 16.40
N LEU A 42 14.56 -7.28 15.50
CA LEU A 42 15.87 -7.82 15.83
C LEU A 42 16.78 -6.73 16.36
N LEU A 43 17.34 -6.94 17.56
CA LEU A 43 18.38 -6.08 18.14
C LEU A 43 19.66 -6.20 17.32
N LEU A 44 20.17 -5.09 16.84
CA LEU A 44 21.46 -4.99 16.15
C LEU A 44 22.54 -4.62 17.16
N GLU A 45 23.37 -5.60 17.53
CA GLU A 45 24.47 -5.38 18.46
C GLU A 45 25.44 -4.35 17.86
N TYR A 46 25.93 -3.42 18.70
CA TYR A 46 26.87 -2.35 18.36
C TYR A 46 26.31 -1.20 17.51
N TYR A 47 25.02 -1.26 17.07
CA TYR A 47 24.36 -0.11 16.43
C TYR A 47 23.65 0.73 17.48
N THR A 48 23.98 2.01 17.51
CA THR A 48 23.59 2.96 18.55
C THR A 48 22.90 4.20 17.98
N MET A 49 22.57 5.16 18.83
CA MET A 49 22.04 6.45 18.39
C MET A 49 23.03 7.24 17.51
N ALA A 50 24.34 6.94 17.57
CA ALA A 50 25.35 7.54 16.68
C ALA A 50 25.16 7.18 15.20
N ASP A 51 24.50 6.04 14.94
CA ASP A 51 24.21 5.54 13.59
C ASP A 51 22.90 6.10 13.01
N ILE A 52 22.14 6.86 13.79
CA ILE A 52 20.89 7.52 13.36
C ILE A 52 21.17 8.86 12.69
N ASP A 53 20.49 9.10 11.57
CA ASP A 53 20.37 10.42 10.96
C ASP A 53 19.30 11.23 11.72
N ILE A 54 19.78 12.08 12.62
CA ILE A 54 18.89 12.92 13.46
C ILE A 54 17.95 13.80 12.63
N PRO A 55 18.40 14.45 11.53
CA PRO A 55 17.48 15.21 10.68
C PRO A 55 16.34 14.38 10.11
N THR A 56 16.58 13.12 9.76
CA THR A 56 15.52 12.19 9.32
C THR A 56 14.54 11.86 10.44
N LEU A 57 15.05 11.56 11.64
CA LEU A 57 14.22 11.27 12.81
C LEU A 57 13.37 12.48 13.21
N GLU A 58 13.91 13.70 13.13
CA GLU A 58 13.17 14.94 13.43
C GLU A 58 12.06 15.21 12.41
N ARG A 59 12.26 14.92 11.13
CA ARG A 59 11.18 15.02 10.12
C ARG A 59 10.06 14.05 10.42
N PHE A 60 10.38 12.83 10.83
CA PHE A 60 9.38 11.85 11.26
C PHE A 60 8.64 12.34 12.51
N ARG A 61 9.35 12.86 13.52
CA ARG A 61 8.77 13.46 14.73
C ARG A 61 7.80 14.61 14.38
N GLN A 62 8.18 15.48 13.45
CA GLN A 62 7.34 16.59 13.02
C GLN A 62 6.03 16.10 12.38
N MET A 63 6.09 15.07 11.54
CA MET A 63 4.88 14.46 10.97
C MET A 63 3.99 13.83 12.04
N PHE A 64 4.59 13.13 12.99
CA PHE A 64 3.88 12.57 14.14
C PHE A 64 3.21 13.66 14.99
N GLN A 65 3.93 14.73 15.32
CA GLN A 65 3.43 15.85 16.12
C GLN A 65 2.27 16.58 15.42
N ASN A 66 2.33 16.74 14.11
CA ASN A 66 1.25 17.37 13.34
C ASN A 66 -0.05 16.57 13.42
N LEU A 67 0.00 15.23 13.49
CA LEU A 67 -1.17 14.38 13.63
C LEU A 67 -1.60 14.16 15.10
N HIS A 68 -0.66 14.25 16.02
CA HIS A 68 -0.86 13.97 17.45
C HIS A 68 -0.28 15.07 18.33
N PRO A 69 -0.80 16.34 18.27
CA PRO A 69 -0.19 17.49 18.91
C PRO A 69 -0.08 17.35 20.44
N GLU A 70 -1.06 16.69 21.07
CA GLU A 70 -1.11 16.51 22.53
C GLU A 70 -0.42 15.22 23.02
N HIS A 71 0.26 14.49 22.14
CA HIS A 71 0.83 13.20 22.53
C HIS A 71 2.08 13.38 23.39
N GLN A 72 2.15 12.64 24.51
CA GLN A 72 3.26 12.71 25.46
C GLN A 72 4.66 12.44 24.86
N TRP A 73 4.74 11.68 23.77
CA TRP A 73 6.03 11.39 23.12
C TRP A 73 6.63 12.57 22.36
N ASN A 74 5.87 13.64 22.17
CA ASN A 74 6.37 14.86 21.51
C ASN A 74 7.53 15.52 22.28
N SER A 75 7.54 15.39 23.59
CA SER A 75 8.59 15.94 24.48
C SER A 75 9.71 14.95 24.80
N ALA A 76 9.63 13.69 24.31
CA ALA A 76 10.61 12.67 24.62
C ALA A 76 11.99 12.97 23.95
N GLU A 77 13.08 12.61 24.60
CA GLU A 77 14.42 12.58 24.03
C GLU A 77 14.46 11.67 22.80
N HIS A 78 15.39 11.88 21.85
CA HIS A 78 15.49 11.09 20.61
C HIS A 78 15.55 9.58 20.85
N LYS A 79 16.34 9.13 21.82
CA LYS A 79 16.46 7.71 22.16
C LYS A 79 15.15 7.16 22.72
N GLU A 80 14.50 7.90 23.60
CA GLU A 80 13.22 7.51 24.19
C GLU A 80 12.12 7.50 23.12
N PHE A 81 12.05 8.55 22.29
CA PHE A 81 11.12 8.62 21.17
C PHE A 81 11.27 7.41 20.25
N LEU A 82 12.48 7.11 19.83
CA LEU A 82 12.76 5.95 18.98
C LEU A 82 12.44 4.61 19.67
N THR A 83 12.68 4.52 20.99
CA THR A 83 12.32 3.34 21.80
C THR A 83 10.80 3.11 21.81
N ASN A 84 10.01 4.17 21.98
CA ASN A 84 8.56 4.11 22.02
C ASN A 84 7.97 3.59 20.69
N PHE A 85 8.64 3.86 19.57
CA PHE A 85 8.30 3.32 18.25
C PHE A 85 8.92 1.93 17.99
N GLY A 86 9.71 1.40 18.91
CA GLY A 86 10.39 0.12 18.75
C GLY A 86 11.60 0.14 17.82
N GLY A 87 12.12 1.34 17.49
CA GLY A 87 13.34 1.52 16.69
C GLY A 87 14.62 1.38 17.51
N TYR A 88 14.54 1.48 18.83
CA TYR A 88 15.59 1.16 19.79
C TYR A 88 15.04 0.20 20.83
N THR A 89 15.86 -0.71 21.35
CA THR A 89 15.40 -1.72 22.31
C THR A 89 16.52 -2.15 23.25
N ARG A 90 16.12 -2.75 24.37
CA ARG A 90 17.00 -3.43 25.30
C ARG A 90 16.55 -4.87 25.48
N ASP A 91 17.42 -5.81 25.21
CA ASP A 91 17.20 -7.23 25.56
C ASP A 91 17.24 -7.37 27.08
N ARG A 92 16.10 -7.65 27.67
CA ARG A 92 15.95 -7.78 29.12
C ARG A 92 16.71 -8.96 29.70
N ARG A 93 16.99 -10.00 28.91
CA ARG A 93 17.71 -11.21 29.31
C ARG A 93 19.22 -10.97 29.38
N THR A 94 19.77 -10.29 28.40
CA THR A 94 21.23 -10.07 28.29
C THR A 94 21.66 -8.69 28.79
N GLY A 95 20.72 -7.74 28.94
CA GLY A 95 20.99 -6.35 29.26
C GLY A 95 21.54 -5.53 28.10
N LYS A 96 21.82 -6.13 26.94
CA LYS A 96 22.30 -5.45 25.76
C LYS A 96 21.22 -4.52 25.20
N GLU A 97 21.64 -3.34 24.71
CA GLU A 97 20.73 -2.38 24.09
C GLU A 97 21.32 -1.87 22.77
N GLY A 98 20.48 -1.39 21.89
CA GLY A 98 20.88 -0.87 20.58
C GLY A 98 19.68 -0.62 19.65
N LEU A 99 20.00 -0.24 18.43
CA LEU A 99 19.00 -0.10 17.37
C LEU A 99 18.36 -1.45 17.06
N THR A 100 17.10 -1.41 16.70
CA THR A 100 16.45 -2.54 16.03
C THR A 100 16.68 -2.45 14.53
N MET A 101 16.42 -3.55 13.83
CA MET A 101 16.43 -3.54 12.36
C MET A 101 15.50 -2.46 11.80
N ALA A 102 14.29 -2.28 12.38
CA ALA A 102 13.38 -1.19 12.01
C ALA A 102 14.00 0.19 12.21
N GLY A 103 14.63 0.44 13.36
CA GLY A 103 15.23 1.75 13.67
C GLY A 103 16.34 2.12 12.70
N LEU A 104 17.26 1.18 12.42
CA LEU A 104 18.37 1.40 11.49
C LEU A 104 17.85 1.59 10.05
N LEU A 105 16.95 0.74 9.57
CA LEU A 105 16.41 0.84 8.21
C LEU A 105 15.61 2.11 7.98
N MET A 106 14.83 2.55 8.97
CA MET A 106 13.98 3.73 8.85
C MET A 106 14.74 5.05 8.98
N PHE A 107 15.73 5.12 9.87
CA PHE A 107 16.34 6.39 10.28
C PHE A 107 17.86 6.37 10.29
N GLY A 108 18.49 5.28 9.89
CA GLY A 108 19.95 5.17 9.89
C GLY A 108 20.63 6.09 8.89
N LYS A 109 21.87 6.45 9.20
CA LYS A 109 22.79 7.04 8.24
C LYS A 109 23.08 6.03 7.12
N GLY A 110 23.36 6.50 5.93
CA GLY A 110 23.53 5.63 4.76
C GLY A 110 24.67 4.62 4.88
N LEU A 111 25.79 4.97 5.56
CA LEU A 111 26.90 4.03 5.75
C LEU A 111 26.51 2.87 6.69
N PRO A 112 26.05 3.08 7.92
CA PRO A 112 25.60 2.00 8.80
C PRO A 112 24.51 1.11 8.19
N VAL A 113 23.57 1.71 7.44
CA VAL A 113 22.54 0.92 6.72
C VAL A 113 23.18 -0.02 5.71
N ARG A 114 24.13 0.45 4.89
CA ARG A 114 24.81 -0.38 3.89
C ARG A 114 25.73 -1.43 4.49
N GLU A 115 26.40 -1.11 5.59
CA GLU A 115 27.26 -2.08 6.31
C GLU A 115 26.45 -3.25 6.85
N ARG A 116 25.23 -3.00 7.30
CA ARG A 116 24.36 -4.06 7.85
C ARG A 116 23.49 -4.75 6.80
N PHE A 117 23.10 -4.02 5.77
CA PHE A 117 22.23 -4.49 4.68
C PHE A 117 22.87 -4.18 3.33
N ASP A 118 24.01 -4.84 3.06
CA ASP A 118 24.84 -4.65 1.87
C ASP A 118 24.09 -4.90 0.56
N ASN A 119 23.06 -5.73 0.60
CA ASN A 119 22.21 -6.06 -0.54
C ASN A 119 20.98 -5.14 -0.69
N LEU A 120 20.76 -4.21 0.24
CA LEU A 120 19.63 -3.29 0.16
C LEU A 120 19.88 -2.25 -0.93
N ARG A 121 19.03 -2.28 -1.95
CA ARG A 121 18.96 -1.25 -2.99
C ARG A 121 17.59 -0.61 -2.98
N MET A 122 17.56 0.70 -3.17
CA MET A 122 16.35 1.50 -3.28
C MET A 122 16.46 2.35 -4.54
N ASP A 123 15.62 2.08 -5.52
CA ASP A 123 15.63 2.78 -6.79
C ASP A 123 14.22 3.30 -7.14
N TYR A 124 14.13 4.57 -7.48
CA TYR A 124 13.00 5.14 -8.21
C TYR A 124 13.47 5.54 -9.60
N ILE A 125 12.72 5.17 -10.62
CA ILE A 125 13.04 5.44 -12.03
C ILE A 125 11.79 5.96 -12.72
N ASP A 126 11.82 7.21 -13.16
CA ASP A 126 10.76 7.80 -13.99
C ASP A 126 11.07 7.53 -15.46
N LYS A 127 10.21 6.77 -16.08
CA LYS A 127 10.25 6.43 -17.51
C LYS A 127 9.09 7.06 -18.27
N SER A 128 8.46 8.06 -17.68
CA SER A 128 7.42 8.83 -18.36
C SER A 128 8.03 9.96 -19.21
N ASN A 129 7.33 10.34 -20.27
CA ASN A 129 7.68 11.45 -21.15
C ASN A 129 9.11 11.38 -21.73
N LEU A 130 9.57 10.18 -22.07
CA LEU A 130 10.92 9.98 -22.62
C LEU A 130 11.03 10.60 -24.01
N ILE A 131 12.15 11.29 -24.27
CA ILE A 131 12.47 11.91 -25.56
C ILE A 131 13.74 11.26 -26.12
N GLY A 132 13.65 10.76 -27.36
CA GLY A 132 14.78 10.12 -28.05
C GLY A 132 15.29 8.89 -27.32
N ASP A 133 16.61 8.78 -27.13
CA ASP A 133 17.28 7.62 -26.52
C ASP A 133 17.39 7.71 -24.99
N GLN A 134 16.61 8.55 -24.34
CA GLN A 134 16.61 8.67 -22.88
C GLN A 134 16.17 7.38 -22.22
N ARG A 135 16.90 6.93 -21.20
CA ARG A 135 16.55 5.74 -20.40
C ARG A 135 15.59 6.06 -19.26
N TYR A 136 15.58 7.30 -18.78
CA TYR A 136 14.70 7.82 -17.71
C TYR A 136 14.65 9.35 -17.81
N SER A 137 13.55 9.93 -17.39
CA SER A 137 13.35 11.38 -17.25
C SER A 137 13.78 11.89 -15.86
N ASP A 138 13.62 11.04 -14.82
CA ASP A 138 14.06 11.32 -13.45
C ASP A 138 14.47 10.01 -12.78
N ARG A 139 15.38 10.11 -11.83
CA ARG A 139 15.87 8.96 -11.08
C ARG A 139 16.27 9.35 -9.66
N LEU A 140 15.90 8.51 -8.69
CA LEU A 140 16.40 8.55 -7.34
C LEU A 140 17.10 7.23 -7.03
N THR A 141 18.41 7.27 -6.92
CA THR A 141 19.24 6.16 -6.45
C THR A 141 20.22 6.71 -5.43
N TYR A 142 20.87 5.86 -4.67
CA TYR A 142 21.88 6.34 -3.74
C TYR A 142 23.11 6.86 -4.50
N ASP A 143 23.41 8.13 -4.29
CA ASP A 143 24.55 8.85 -4.88
C ASP A 143 25.37 9.64 -3.86
N GLY A 144 25.05 9.50 -2.56
CA GLY A 144 25.71 10.21 -1.47
C GLY A 144 25.10 11.57 -1.14
N THR A 145 24.11 12.05 -1.90
CA THR A 145 23.47 13.35 -1.64
C THR A 145 22.37 13.28 -0.57
N TRP A 146 21.95 12.07 -0.20
CA TRP A 146 20.94 11.83 0.83
C TRP A 146 21.27 10.59 1.65
N GLU A 147 20.75 10.52 2.87
CA GLU A 147 20.91 9.34 3.73
C GLU A 147 19.98 8.22 3.25
N ASN A 148 20.58 7.09 2.88
CA ASN A 148 19.96 5.95 2.22
C ASN A 148 19.18 5.10 3.22
N ASN A 149 18.08 5.67 3.78
CA ASN A 149 17.16 4.99 4.65
C ASN A 149 15.73 4.97 4.06
N LEU A 150 14.89 4.08 4.56
CA LEU A 150 13.57 3.84 4.02
C LEU A 150 12.65 5.06 4.16
N PHE A 151 12.72 5.79 5.27
CA PHE A 151 11.86 6.95 5.47
C PHE A 151 12.17 8.06 4.46
N ASN A 152 13.45 8.38 4.23
CA ASN A 152 13.84 9.34 3.22
C ASN A 152 13.43 8.89 1.81
N PHE A 153 13.64 7.61 1.47
CA PHE A 153 13.24 7.07 0.18
C PHE A 153 11.74 7.26 -0.07
N ILE A 154 10.90 6.79 0.85
CA ILE A 154 9.43 6.91 0.74
C ILE A 154 9.01 8.37 0.63
N ARG A 155 9.54 9.24 1.49
CA ARG A 155 9.21 10.66 1.51
C ARG A 155 9.54 11.37 0.19
N MET A 156 10.61 10.94 -0.50
CA MET A 156 10.98 11.49 -1.81
C MET A 156 10.20 10.88 -2.96
N VAL A 157 9.83 9.60 -2.87
CA VAL A 157 9.14 8.87 -3.96
C VAL A 157 7.65 9.19 -4.02
N ILE A 158 6.95 9.24 -2.88
CA ILE A 158 5.49 9.46 -2.86
C ILE A 158 5.09 10.75 -3.60
N PRO A 159 5.70 11.93 -3.37
CA PRO A 159 5.34 13.14 -4.11
C PRO A 159 5.60 13.03 -5.63
N LYS A 160 6.63 12.28 -6.04
CA LYS A 160 6.94 12.06 -7.47
C LYS A 160 5.89 11.19 -8.17
N LEU A 161 5.28 10.24 -7.44
CA LEU A 161 4.19 9.41 -7.97
C LEU A 161 2.84 10.13 -7.97
N THR A 162 2.58 10.94 -6.94
CA THR A 162 1.26 11.58 -6.76
C THR A 162 1.09 12.89 -7.52
N ARG A 163 2.20 13.57 -7.89
CA ARG A 163 2.18 14.89 -8.54
C ARG A 163 1.30 14.94 -9.80
N ASP A 164 1.36 13.89 -10.61
CA ASP A 164 0.70 13.85 -11.91
C ASP A 164 -0.64 13.09 -11.89
N LEU A 165 -1.07 12.66 -10.69
CA LEU A 165 -2.40 12.08 -10.54
C LEU A 165 -3.48 13.16 -10.71
N PRO A 166 -4.65 12.80 -11.25
CA PRO A 166 -5.77 13.74 -11.36
C PRO A 166 -6.16 14.29 -9.99
N HIS A 167 -6.04 15.60 -9.81
CA HIS A 167 -6.50 16.32 -8.63
C HIS A 167 -7.80 17.04 -8.96
N PRO A 168 -8.99 16.45 -8.74
CA PRO A 168 -10.22 17.19 -8.84
C PRO A 168 -10.18 18.33 -7.83
N PHE A 169 -10.56 19.52 -8.28
CA PHE A 169 -10.71 20.65 -7.37
C PHE A 169 -11.82 20.32 -6.36
N SER A 170 -11.44 20.04 -5.12
CA SER A 170 -12.37 19.74 -4.04
C SER A 170 -12.07 20.65 -2.87
N MET A 171 -13.10 21.34 -2.39
CA MET A 171 -13.04 22.17 -1.18
C MET A 171 -13.89 21.55 -0.08
N ASP A 172 -13.35 21.49 1.13
CA ASP A 172 -14.11 21.18 2.34
C ASP A 172 -14.24 22.50 3.14
N GLY A 173 -15.35 23.18 2.92
CA GLY A 173 -15.52 24.55 3.40
C GLY A 173 -14.51 25.52 2.73
N VAL A 174 -13.62 26.12 3.54
CA VAL A 174 -12.59 27.08 3.10
C VAL A 174 -11.23 26.40 2.86
N VAL A 175 -11.10 25.11 3.19
CA VAL A 175 -9.82 24.36 3.13
C VAL A 175 -9.81 23.51 1.87
N ARG A 176 -8.72 23.66 1.08
CA ARG A 176 -8.47 22.81 -0.07
C ARG A 176 -8.15 21.39 0.36
N LYS A 177 -8.86 20.41 -0.19
CA LYS A 177 -8.63 18.98 0.08
C LYS A 177 -7.67 18.42 -0.97
N ASP A 178 -6.38 18.47 -0.65
CA ASP A 178 -5.31 18.01 -1.58
C ASP A 178 -5.09 16.49 -1.54
N ASP A 179 -5.68 15.78 -0.60
CA ASP A 179 -5.44 14.33 -0.38
C ASP A 179 -6.55 13.51 -1.05
N THR A 180 -6.37 13.24 -2.36
CA THR A 180 -7.30 12.41 -3.14
C THR A 180 -7.25 10.95 -2.71
N LEU A 181 -8.31 10.18 -2.99
CA LEU A 181 -8.35 8.74 -2.72
C LEU A 181 -7.20 8.01 -3.45
N GLN A 182 -6.88 8.43 -4.67
CA GLN A 182 -5.77 7.88 -5.46
C GLN A 182 -4.42 8.18 -4.82
N ALA A 183 -4.20 9.39 -4.30
CA ALA A 183 -2.97 9.75 -3.60
C ALA A 183 -2.80 8.93 -2.30
N LYS A 184 -3.90 8.71 -1.56
CA LYS A 184 -3.90 7.81 -0.39
C LYS A 184 -3.56 6.38 -0.78
N ALA A 185 -4.14 5.87 -1.85
CA ALA A 185 -3.88 4.52 -2.35
C ALA A 185 -2.44 4.32 -2.83
N VAL A 186 -1.84 5.32 -3.50
CA VAL A 186 -0.41 5.28 -3.87
C VAL A 186 0.48 5.28 -2.63
N ARG A 187 0.16 6.11 -1.63
CA ARG A 187 0.88 6.13 -0.36
C ARG A 187 0.81 4.77 0.34
N GLU A 188 -0.37 4.18 0.39
CA GLU A 188 -0.61 2.84 0.92
C GLU A 188 0.20 1.78 0.16
N ALA A 189 0.21 1.82 -1.18
CA ALA A 189 0.97 0.88 -2.00
C ALA A 189 2.48 0.96 -1.73
N VAL A 190 3.05 2.17 -1.64
CA VAL A 190 4.48 2.39 -1.34
C VAL A 190 4.81 1.95 0.09
N THR A 191 3.92 2.21 1.04
CA THR A 191 4.08 1.74 2.43
C THR A 191 4.03 0.22 2.49
N ASN A 192 3.06 -0.42 1.82
CA ASN A 192 2.93 -1.87 1.75
C ASN A 192 4.17 -2.53 1.13
N MET A 193 4.75 -1.95 0.09
CA MET A 193 6.01 -2.40 -0.49
C MET A 193 7.10 -2.55 0.59
N VAL A 194 7.22 -1.61 1.53
CA VAL A 194 8.24 -1.64 2.59
C VAL A 194 7.87 -2.61 3.71
N ILE A 195 6.64 -2.54 4.24
CA ILE A 195 6.25 -3.35 5.41
C ILE A 195 6.18 -4.85 5.09
N HIS A 196 6.05 -5.22 3.82
CA HIS A 196 6.04 -6.62 3.38
C HIS A 196 7.38 -7.10 2.83
N SER A 197 8.39 -6.24 2.68
CA SER A 197 9.72 -6.61 2.21
C SER A 197 10.46 -7.55 3.17
N ASP A 198 11.20 -8.50 2.60
CA ASP A 198 12.21 -9.28 3.33
C ASP A 198 13.59 -8.65 3.10
N PHE A 199 14.04 -7.83 4.05
CA PHE A 199 15.35 -7.16 3.99
C PHE A 199 16.54 -8.10 4.26
N MET A 200 16.30 -9.37 4.48
CA MET A 200 17.33 -10.39 4.70
C MET A 200 17.62 -11.23 3.44
N VAL A 201 16.93 -10.96 2.34
CA VAL A 201 17.21 -11.56 1.04
C VAL A 201 17.77 -10.52 0.07
N ASN A 202 18.50 -10.99 -0.94
CA ASN A 202 18.97 -10.11 -2.01
C ASN A 202 17.77 -9.62 -2.82
N GLY A 203 17.68 -8.33 -3.03
CA GLY A 203 16.59 -7.76 -3.81
C GLY A 203 16.62 -6.23 -3.82
N VAL A 204 15.72 -5.67 -4.60
CA VAL A 204 15.63 -4.22 -4.79
C VAL A 204 14.23 -3.76 -4.43
N LEU A 205 14.14 -2.72 -3.59
CA LEU A 205 12.97 -1.88 -3.51
C LEU A 205 12.98 -0.96 -4.73
N LYS A 206 12.17 -1.30 -5.73
CA LYS A 206 12.16 -0.56 -6.98
C LYS A 206 10.79 0.01 -7.26
N VAL A 207 10.75 1.29 -7.59
CA VAL A 207 9.56 1.99 -8.05
C VAL A 207 9.83 2.53 -9.43
N GLU A 208 9.06 2.07 -10.41
CA GLU A 208 9.14 2.54 -11.79
C GLU A 208 7.84 3.27 -12.14
N LYS A 209 7.97 4.49 -12.63
CA LYS A 209 6.86 5.28 -13.15
C LYS A 209 6.93 5.30 -14.67
N TYR A 210 5.81 5.00 -15.31
CA TYR A 210 5.60 5.08 -16.76
C TYR A 210 4.47 6.08 -17.03
N ASP A 211 4.24 6.40 -18.30
CA ASP A 211 3.15 7.30 -18.70
C ASP A 211 1.77 6.76 -18.29
N ASP A 212 1.63 5.45 -18.25
CA ASP A 212 0.38 4.71 -18.11
C ASP A 212 0.26 3.87 -16.84
N ARG A 213 1.32 3.76 -16.04
CA ARG A 213 1.32 2.89 -14.84
C ARG A 213 2.45 3.18 -13.88
N PHE A 214 2.26 2.75 -12.65
CA PHE A 214 3.33 2.57 -11.65
C PHE A 214 3.61 1.10 -11.46
N VAL A 215 4.88 0.75 -11.29
CA VAL A 215 5.33 -0.60 -10.97
C VAL A 215 6.16 -0.56 -9.70
N LEU A 216 5.68 -1.23 -8.65
CA LEU A 216 6.37 -1.34 -7.37
C LEU A 216 6.87 -2.78 -7.21
N THR A 217 8.14 -2.95 -6.89
CA THR A 217 8.78 -4.25 -6.69
C THR A 217 9.47 -4.28 -5.35
N ASN A 218 9.26 -5.35 -4.58
CA ASN A 218 9.92 -5.54 -3.29
C ASN A 218 10.43 -6.98 -3.12
N PRO A 219 11.54 -7.18 -2.38
CA PRO A 219 12.08 -8.50 -2.10
C PRO A 219 11.22 -9.29 -1.12
N GLY A 220 11.26 -10.60 -1.22
CA GLY A 220 10.48 -11.56 -0.43
C GLY A 220 9.23 -12.04 -1.18
N LEU A 221 8.59 -13.07 -0.63
CA LEU A 221 7.35 -13.64 -1.15
C LEU A 221 6.15 -13.22 -0.29
N LEU A 222 4.95 -13.45 -0.79
CA LEU A 222 3.72 -13.14 -0.07
C LEU A 222 3.56 -14.04 1.17
N LYS A 223 3.06 -13.50 2.27
CA LYS A 223 2.72 -14.25 3.49
C LYS A 223 1.27 -14.72 3.50
N LEU A 224 0.46 -14.26 2.57
CA LEU A 224 -0.94 -14.61 2.37
C LEU A 224 -1.18 -14.97 0.90
N PRO A 225 -2.12 -15.86 0.60
CA PRO A 225 -2.56 -16.11 -0.77
C PRO A 225 -3.08 -14.82 -1.44
N ILE A 226 -2.83 -14.69 -2.74
CA ILE A 226 -3.22 -13.50 -3.52
C ILE A 226 -4.72 -13.23 -3.40
N GLU A 227 -5.55 -14.25 -3.45
CA GLU A 227 -7.01 -14.15 -3.33
C GLU A 227 -7.43 -13.53 -2.00
N GLN A 228 -6.73 -13.88 -0.92
CA GLN A 228 -6.99 -13.33 0.41
C GLN A 228 -6.59 -11.85 0.48
N ILE A 229 -5.48 -11.46 -0.16
CA ILE A 229 -5.04 -10.06 -0.25
C ILE A 229 -6.08 -9.21 -0.98
N TYR A 230 -6.60 -9.70 -2.11
CA TYR A 230 -7.65 -9.01 -2.87
C TYR A 230 -8.96 -8.90 -2.10
N LYS A 231 -9.31 -9.92 -1.31
CA LYS A 231 -10.50 -9.91 -0.46
C LYS A 231 -10.36 -8.94 0.72
N GLY A 232 -9.14 -8.76 1.24
CA GLY A 232 -8.86 -7.95 2.42
C GLY A 232 -9.30 -8.61 3.74
N GLY A 233 -9.32 -7.83 4.80
CA GLY A 233 -9.72 -8.27 6.14
C GLY A 233 -8.58 -8.86 6.98
N GLU A 234 -7.51 -9.35 6.36
CA GLU A 234 -6.33 -9.84 7.04
C GLU A 234 -5.06 -9.15 6.52
N SER A 235 -4.10 -8.93 7.41
CA SER A 235 -2.77 -8.44 7.07
C SER A 235 -1.72 -9.16 7.89
N LYS A 236 -0.68 -9.66 7.23
CA LYS A 236 0.48 -10.28 7.88
C LYS A 236 1.75 -9.54 7.46
N ALA A 237 1.93 -8.35 8.00
CA ALA A 237 3.15 -7.58 7.77
C ALA A 237 4.38 -8.36 8.21
N ARG A 238 5.45 -8.33 7.40
CA ARG A 238 6.75 -8.88 7.77
C ARG A 238 7.49 -7.96 8.72
N ASN A 239 7.25 -6.64 8.60
CA ASN A 239 7.91 -5.58 9.36
C ASN A 239 6.88 -4.81 10.20
N GLN A 240 6.42 -5.41 11.30
CA GLN A 240 5.32 -4.88 12.12
C GLN A 240 5.67 -3.55 12.82
N ARG A 241 6.93 -3.36 13.23
CA ARG A 241 7.36 -2.09 13.84
C ARG A 241 7.36 -0.96 12.84
N MET A 242 7.84 -1.20 11.62
CA MET A 242 7.75 -0.22 10.53
C MET A 242 6.29 0.07 10.18
N GLN A 243 5.41 -0.94 10.15
CA GLN A 243 3.97 -0.75 9.95
C GLN A 243 3.40 0.20 11.00
N ASN A 244 3.74 0.00 12.28
CA ASN A 244 3.29 0.89 13.35
C ASN A 244 3.86 2.32 13.18
N MET A 245 5.14 2.45 12.82
CA MET A 245 5.77 3.75 12.55
C MET A 245 5.00 4.50 11.45
N PHE A 246 4.74 3.86 10.32
CA PHE A 246 4.01 4.47 9.20
C PHE A 246 2.57 4.84 9.56
N ARG A 247 1.86 3.97 10.28
CA ARG A 247 0.51 4.25 10.77
C ARG A 247 0.46 5.50 11.64
N MET A 248 1.43 5.67 12.53
CA MET A 248 1.49 6.81 13.46
C MET A 248 1.78 8.15 12.78
N ILE A 249 2.24 8.14 11.56
CA ILE A 249 2.40 9.35 10.74
C ILE A 249 1.38 9.45 9.59
N GLY A 250 0.32 8.62 9.61
CA GLY A 250 -0.76 8.65 8.62
C GLY A 250 -0.41 8.08 7.25
N TYR A 251 0.63 7.23 7.18
CA TYR A 251 1.07 6.60 5.93
C TYR A 251 0.55 5.17 5.74
N GLY A 252 -0.17 4.63 6.67
CA GLY A 252 -0.78 3.32 6.58
C GLY A 252 -2.17 3.33 7.18
N GLU A 253 -3.07 2.54 6.63
CA GLU A 253 -4.41 2.35 7.16
C GLU A 253 -4.44 1.23 8.23
N ASN A 254 -5.61 1.01 8.82
CA ASN A 254 -5.82 -0.04 9.80
C ASN A 254 -5.72 -1.44 9.16
N LEU A 255 -5.37 -2.44 9.97
CA LEU A 255 -5.18 -3.84 9.62
C LEU A 255 -6.21 -4.37 8.61
N GLY A 256 -5.71 -4.78 7.43
CA GLY A 256 -6.50 -5.50 6.43
C GLY A 256 -7.30 -4.64 5.45
N SER A 257 -7.29 -3.31 5.57
CA SER A 257 -7.99 -2.39 4.65
C SER A 257 -7.10 -1.85 3.51
N GLY A 258 -5.77 -2.04 3.59
CA GLY A 258 -4.81 -1.40 2.69
C GLY A 258 -4.98 -1.76 1.21
N PHE A 259 -4.99 -3.05 0.87
CA PHE A 259 -5.16 -3.44 -0.54
C PHE A 259 -6.58 -3.18 -1.07
N PRO A 260 -7.67 -3.41 -0.31
CA PRO A 260 -9.00 -2.95 -0.67
C PRO A 260 -9.12 -1.44 -0.92
N LEU A 261 -8.41 -0.59 -0.16
CA LEU A 261 -8.35 0.84 -0.43
C LEU A 261 -7.77 1.13 -1.82
N ILE A 262 -6.67 0.43 -2.19
CA ILE A 262 -6.06 0.57 -3.51
C ILE A 262 -7.05 0.15 -4.60
N LEU A 263 -7.72 -1.00 -4.43
CA LEU A 263 -8.72 -1.47 -5.38
C LEU A 263 -9.88 -0.49 -5.56
N ASN A 264 -10.40 0.04 -4.45
CA ASN A 264 -11.50 1.01 -4.47
C ASN A 264 -11.09 2.31 -5.17
N ALA A 265 -9.90 2.84 -4.89
CA ALA A 265 -9.39 4.05 -5.50
C ALA A 265 -9.21 3.92 -7.03
N TRP A 266 -8.79 2.76 -7.50
CA TRP A 266 -8.66 2.46 -8.93
C TRP A 266 -10.02 2.26 -9.60
N ASN A 267 -10.93 1.56 -8.95
CA ASN A 267 -12.29 1.35 -9.44
C ASN A 267 -13.07 2.67 -9.58
N GLU A 268 -12.91 3.62 -8.65
CA GLU A 268 -13.53 4.96 -8.73
C GLU A 268 -13.16 5.71 -10.02
N LYS A 269 -11.96 5.50 -10.54
CA LYS A 269 -11.46 6.10 -11.78
C LYS A 269 -11.73 5.23 -13.01
N HIS A 270 -12.34 4.07 -12.85
CA HIS A 270 -12.50 3.07 -13.91
C HIS A 270 -11.17 2.69 -14.57
N TRP A 271 -10.08 2.70 -13.78
CA TRP A 271 -8.77 2.27 -14.25
C TRP A 271 -8.65 0.75 -14.20
N ILE A 272 -7.74 0.22 -15.03
CA ILE A 272 -7.43 -1.21 -15.05
C ILE A 272 -7.08 -1.65 -13.62
N LYS A 273 -7.70 -2.76 -13.19
CA LYS A 273 -7.55 -3.29 -11.84
C LYS A 273 -6.07 -3.49 -11.47
N PRO A 274 -5.64 -3.07 -10.28
CA PRO A 274 -4.29 -3.34 -9.76
C PRO A 274 -3.92 -4.81 -9.83
N GLU A 275 -2.72 -5.09 -10.34
CA GLU A 275 -2.21 -6.44 -10.54
C GLU A 275 -1.07 -6.74 -9.57
N LEU A 276 -1.27 -7.73 -8.71
CA LEU A 276 -0.27 -8.22 -7.77
C LEU A 276 0.26 -9.57 -8.27
N GLN A 277 1.58 -9.64 -8.47
CA GLN A 277 2.26 -10.83 -8.95
C GLN A 277 3.36 -11.26 -7.99
N GLU A 278 3.39 -12.53 -7.64
CA GLU A 278 4.52 -13.15 -6.96
C GLU A 278 5.47 -13.75 -8.02
N GLN A 279 6.76 -13.51 -7.87
CA GLN A 279 7.81 -14.03 -8.74
C GLN A 279 8.80 -14.87 -7.91
N PRO A 280 8.50 -16.16 -7.66
CA PRO A 280 9.26 -16.99 -6.74
C PRO A 280 10.72 -17.17 -7.15
N GLU A 281 11.00 -17.27 -8.47
CA GLU A 281 12.36 -17.46 -8.98
C GLU A 281 13.27 -16.25 -8.73
N LEU A 282 12.68 -15.06 -8.63
CA LEU A 282 13.37 -13.82 -8.32
C LEU A 282 13.23 -13.42 -6.84
N MET A 283 12.52 -14.23 -6.04
CA MET A 283 12.23 -13.94 -4.64
C MET A 283 11.68 -12.53 -4.42
N GLN A 284 10.69 -12.14 -5.25
CA GLN A 284 10.13 -10.80 -5.20
C GLN A 284 8.62 -10.77 -5.47
N VAL A 285 8.00 -9.68 -5.06
CA VAL A 285 6.59 -9.35 -5.35
C VAL A 285 6.57 -8.08 -6.19
N LYS A 286 5.69 -8.06 -7.17
CA LYS A 286 5.48 -6.95 -8.08
C LYS A 286 4.02 -6.51 -8.03
N LEU A 287 3.78 -5.21 -7.78
CA LEU A 287 2.48 -4.58 -7.88
C LEU A 287 2.49 -3.61 -9.06
N THR A 288 1.55 -3.78 -10.00
CA THR A 288 1.34 -2.88 -11.13
C THR A 288 0.03 -2.12 -10.91
N LEU A 289 0.10 -0.79 -10.97
CA LEU A 289 -0.99 0.15 -10.81
C LEU A 289 -1.16 0.92 -12.12
N HIS A 290 -2.11 0.50 -12.96
CA HIS A 290 -2.37 1.13 -14.25
C HIS A 290 -3.16 2.45 -14.07
N ILE A 291 -2.75 3.51 -14.79
CA ILE A 291 -3.41 4.83 -14.79
C ILE A 291 -4.14 5.01 -16.12
N GLN A 292 -4.75 3.94 -16.61
CA GLN A 292 -5.50 3.90 -17.87
C GLN A 292 -6.90 3.38 -17.60
N ASN A 293 -7.87 3.90 -18.34
CA ASN A 293 -9.22 3.37 -18.29
C ASN A 293 -9.25 1.93 -18.80
N ASP A 294 -10.04 1.11 -18.14
CA ASP A 294 -10.33 -0.24 -18.60
C ASP A 294 -11.19 -0.14 -19.86
N VAL A 295 -10.68 -0.63 -20.98
CA VAL A 295 -11.35 -0.58 -22.30
C VAL A 295 -12.66 -1.35 -22.27
N SER A 296 -12.84 -2.32 -21.36
CA SER A 296 -14.09 -3.03 -21.15
C SER A 296 -15.20 -2.12 -20.60
N TYR A 297 -14.82 -1.04 -19.90
CA TYR A 297 -15.78 0.01 -19.46
C TYR A 297 -16.17 0.97 -20.58
N SER A 298 -15.32 1.19 -21.59
CA SER A 298 -15.63 2.11 -22.69
C SER A 298 -16.52 1.51 -23.75
N SER A 299 -16.67 0.19 -23.82
CA SER A 299 -17.61 -0.47 -24.74
C SER A 299 -19.04 -0.59 -24.20
N SER A 300 -19.30 -0.14 -22.96
CA SER A 300 -20.64 -0.10 -22.34
C SER A 300 -21.21 1.31 -22.19
N ASN A 301 -20.46 2.35 -22.57
CA ASN A 301 -20.92 3.73 -22.54
C ASN A 301 -21.56 4.14 -23.89
N ASP A 302 -22.52 3.36 -24.38
CA ASP A 302 -23.64 3.95 -25.12
C ASP A 302 -24.54 4.63 -24.08
N PRO A 303 -24.85 5.94 -24.18
CA PRO A 303 -25.47 6.71 -23.10
C PRO A 303 -26.97 6.37 -22.87
N ILE A 304 -27.45 5.21 -23.26
CA ILE A 304 -28.89 4.87 -23.21
C ILE A 304 -29.19 3.46 -22.63
N ASN A 305 -28.24 2.68 -22.12
CA ASN A 305 -28.62 1.43 -21.45
C ASN A 305 -27.59 1.02 -20.42
N ASP A 306 -27.57 1.71 -19.28
CA ASP A 306 -26.98 1.16 -18.07
C ASP A 306 -28.05 0.33 -17.35
N PRO A 307 -27.99 -1.02 -17.32
CA PRO A 307 -28.82 -1.76 -16.41
C PRO A 307 -28.26 -1.50 -15.01
N ILE A 308 -29.01 -0.79 -14.19
CA ILE A 308 -28.78 -0.68 -12.74
C ILE A 308 -28.70 -2.12 -12.21
N ASN A 309 -27.49 -2.65 -12.11
CA ASN A 309 -27.18 -3.92 -11.51
C ASN A 309 -27.00 -3.76 -10.01
N ASP A 310 -27.98 -3.20 -9.35
CA ASP A 310 -28.28 -3.46 -7.95
C ASP A 310 -29.50 -4.38 -7.91
N PRO A 311 -29.54 -5.44 -7.10
CA PRO A 311 -30.73 -6.23 -6.91
C PRO A 311 -31.72 -5.49 -6.02
N ILE A 312 -32.13 -4.29 -6.40
CA ILE A 312 -33.32 -3.67 -5.87
C ILE A 312 -34.49 -4.42 -6.56
N ASN A 313 -35.12 -5.29 -5.81
CA ASN A 313 -36.33 -5.93 -6.24
C ASN A 313 -37.44 -4.88 -6.43
N LEU A 314 -37.38 -4.14 -7.53
CA LEU A 314 -38.38 -3.17 -7.89
C LEU A 314 -39.67 -3.89 -8.21
N THR A 315 -40.78 -3.46 -7.60
CA THR A 315 -42.11 -3.93 -7.94
C THR A 315 -42.44 -3.57 -9.39
N GLU A 316 -43.37 -4.29 -10.02
CA GLU A 316 -43.82 -4.03 -11.40
C GLU A 316 -44.32 -2.58 -11.55
N ARG A 317 -44.90 -2.00 -10.50
CA ARG A 317 -45.33 -0.60 -10.48
C ARG A 317 -44.14 0.36 -10.52
N GLN A 318 -43.09 0.11 -9.78
CA GLN A 318 -41.87 0.92 -9.77
C GLN A 318 -41.13 0.84 -11.10
N LYS A 319 -41.09 -0.33 -11.72
CA LYS A 319 -40.56 -0.51 -13.08
C LYS A 319 -41.35 0.29 -14.12
N MET A 320 -42.71 0.32 -13.99
CA MET A 320 -43.57 1.08 -14.88
C MET A 320 -43.36 2.60 -14.71
N ILE A 321 -43.22 3.08 -13.48
CA ILE A 321 -42.93 4.49 -13.17
C ILE A 321 -41.59 4.91 -13.73
N LEU A 322 -40.54 4.09 -13.57
CA LEU A 322 -39.20 4.35 -14.11
C LEU A 322 -39.19 4.45 -15.64
N ARG A 323 -39.95 3.58 -16.34
CA ARG A 323 -40.12 3.67 -17.80
C ARG A 323 -40.73 5.01 -18.21
N MET A 324 -41.75 5.48 -17.48
CA MET A 324 -42.38 6.77 -17.77
C MET A 324 -41.42 7.96 -17.55
N PHE A 325 -40.56 7.90 -16.55
CA PHE A 325 -39.51 8.93 -16.36
C PHE A 325 -38.44 8.88 -17.45
N SER A 326 -38.14 7.73 -18.04
CA SER A 326 -37.23 7.63 -19.18
C SER A 326 -37.77 8.22 -20.47
N GLU A 327 -39.10 8.19 -20.63
CA GLU A 327 -39.80 8.73 -21.81
C GLU A 327 -40.10 10.24 -21.68
N GLU A 328 -40.41 10.74 -20.49
CA GLU A 328 -40.68 12.16 -20.23
C GLU A 328 -39.79 12.70 -19.10
N LYS A 329 -38.74 13.50 -19.47
CA LYS A 329 -37.77 14.08 -18.51
C LYS A 329 -38.37 14.99 -17.42
N ASN A 330 -39.62 15.48 -17.61
CA ASN A 330 -40.30 16.36 -16.67
C ASN A 330 -41.70 15.81 -16.37
N LEU A 331 -41.83 14.65 -15.76
CA LEU A 331 -43.07 14.08 -15.37
C LEU A 331 -43.53 14.62 -14.00
N SER A 332 -44.61 15.43 -13.98
CA SER A 332 -45.17 15.90 -12.72
C SER A 332 -45.95 14.76 -12.03
N ARG A 333 -46.06 14.81 -10.69
CA ARG A 333 -46.80 13.83 -9.90
C ARG A 333 -48.26 13.72 -10.32
N GLU A 334 -48.91 14.83 -10.63
CA GLU A 334 -50.30 14.85 -11.14
C GLU A 334 -50.42 14.09 -12.43
N ARG A 335 -49.53 14.30 -13.37
CA ARG A 335 -49.50 13.63 -14.67
C ARG A 335 -49.17 12.13 -14.56
N LEU A 336 -48.36 11.77 -13.55
CA LEU A 336 -48.12 10.36 -13.22
C LEU A 336 -49.41 9.69 -12.71
N CYS A 337 -50.14 10.34 -11.82
CA CYS A 337 -51.43 9.83 -11.32
C CYS A 337 -52.47 9.67 -12.45
N GLU A 338 -52.58 10.64 -13.37
CA GLU A 338 -53.46 10.55 -14.54
C GLU A 338 -53.12 9.38 -15.45
N LYS A 339 -51.83 9.15 -15.75
CA LYS A 339 -51.38 8.10 -16.64
C LYS A 339 -51.43 6.70 -16.04
N THR A 340 -51.24 6.58 -14.71
CA THR A 340 -51.15 5.29 -14.01
C THR A 340 -52.42 4.89 -13.27
N GLY A 341 -53.34 5.83 -13.05
CA GLY A 341 -54.53 5.63 -12.22
C GLY A 341 -54.21 5.50 -10.72
N LEU A 342 -53.00 5.82 -10.29
CA LEU A 342 -52.60 5.75 -8.89
C LEU A 342 -53.09 6.96 -8.09
N SER A 343 -53.45 6.74 -6.83
CA SER A 343 -53.71 7.86 -5.92
C SER A 343 -52.45 8.65 -5.61
N ASP A 344 -52.61 9.95 -5.33
CA ASP A 344 -51.48 10.85 -4.97
C ASP A 344 -50.60 10.30 -3.84
N ALA A 345 -51.24 9.71 -2.82
CA ALA A 345 -50.52 9.08 -1.69
C ALA A 345 -49.69 7.85 -2.12
N THR A 346 -50.22 7.06 -3.06
CA THR A 346 -49.55 5.86 -3.59
C THR A 346 -48.35 6.29 -4.51
N ALA A 347 -48.56 7.27 -5.39
CA ALA A 347 -47.54 7.79 -6.26
C ALA A 347 -46.37 8.36 -5.44
N LYS A 348 -46.64 9.13 -4.37
CA LYS A 348 -45.62 9.67 -3.47
C LYS A 348 -44.82 8.57 -2.78
N ARG A 349 -45.44 7.47 -2.37
CA ARG A 349 -44.73 6.36 -1.69
C ARG A 349 -43.87 5.53 -2.65
N GLU A 350 -44.29 5.40 -3.91
CA GLU A 350 -43.53 4.62 -4.90
C GLU A 350 -42.38 5.41 -5.56
N ILE A 351 -42.36 6.74 -5.43
CA ILE A 351 -41.27 7.63 -5.95
C ILE A 351 -40.26 7.93 -4.85
N ALA A 352 -40.59 7.86 -3.55
CA ALA A 352 -39.69 8.09 -2.42
C ALA A 352 -38.77 6.89 -2.18
#